data_ab98a5e73ab98457ecdebcce72527446
#
_entry.id   ab98a5e73ab98457ecdebcce72527446
#
_cell.length_a   1.000
_cell.length_b   1.000
_cell.length_c   1.000
_cell.angle_alpha   90.00
_cell.angle_beta   90.00
_cell.angle_gamma   90.00
#
_symmetry.space_group_name_H-M   'P 1'
#
loop_
_entity.id
_entity.type
_entity.pdbx_description
1 polymer ?
#
loop_
_entity_poly.entity_id
_entity_poly.type
_entity_poly.pdbx_seq_one_letter_code
_entity_poly.pdbx_strand_id
1 'polypeptide(L)'
;YDGILGVMSAMEVLETVVAENIPHKHPLTAMIFTNEEGSEFPPCMMCSGTMAHDYMPERFRDNFAYDKMMASHSILETEVTFGEKLAKFPYRGEKANRMSPEKYAALFETHIEQGPILEDAKKDIGVVTCVLGQMLYRVKFYGFAAHAGTFPMKKRHDAFYAASQALCYLHEEIDKLGYEDLVYTTGEVVIHPCVNTVIPDFFDFSIDVRHEDPEVLNKVRAILKTLEEREWNHCKCEVVLGWNRDTVYWNKTLVGYVREAVEELGYSHMDINSGAGHDAQYIS
;
A
#
# COMPACT_ATOMS: atom_id res chain seq x y z
N TYR A 1 15.18 9.01 0.73
CA TYR A 1 14.76 10.31 0.16
C TYR A 1 13.24 10.41 0.06
N ASP A 2 12.57 9.34 0.32
CA ASP A 2 11.13 9.23 0.37
C ASP A 2 10.56 10.17 1.43
N GLY A 3 9.45 10.83 1.17
CA GLY A 3 8.84 11.83 2.04
C GLY A 3 9.62 13.14 2.18
N ILE A 4 10.95 13.11 2.30
CA ILE A 4 11.77 14.32 2.44
C ILE A 4 11.67 15.23 1.21
N LEU A 5 11.61 14.67 0.00
CA LEU A 5 11.43 15.45 -1.23
C LEU A 5 10.16 16.30 -1.16
N GLY A 6 9.03 15.71 -0.77
CA GLY A 6 7.75 16.40 -0.62
C GLY A 6 7.79 17.51 0.43
N VAL A 7 8.39 17.22 1.59
CA VAL A 7 8.55 18.23 2.67
C VAL A 7 9.40 19.41 2.21
N MET A 8 10.57 19.15 1.60
CA MET A 8 11.47 20.20 1.14
C MET A 8 10.84 21.03 0.01
N SER A 9 10.13 20.36 -0.93
CA SER A 9 9.40 21.06 -2.00
C SER A 9 8.30 21.98 -1.43
N ALA A 10 7.55 21.53 -0.44
CA ALA A 10 6.53 22.35 0.20
C ALA A 10 7.14 23.56 0.94
N MET A 11 8.27 23.38 1.60
CA MET A 11 9.00 24.48 2.28
C MET A 11 9.54 25.49 1.26
N GLU A 12 10.14 25.02 0.16
CA GLU A 12 10.66 25.88 -0.91
C GLU A 12 9.55 26.71 -1.56
N VAL A 13 8.37 26.12 -1.79
CA VAL A 13 7.20 26.86 -2.31
C VAL A 13 6.82 27.99 -1.36
N LEU A 14 6.75 27.73 -0.04
CA LEU A 14 6.40 28.78 0.92
C LEU A 14 7.47 29.89 0.98
N GLU A 15 8.74 29.52 0.97
CA GLU A 15 9.85 30.48 0.99
C GLU A 15 9.84 31.36 -0.27
N THR A 16 9.70 30.75 -1.44
CA THR A 16 9.63 31.46 -2.72
C THR A 16 8.46 32.42 -2.79
N VAL A 17 7.26 31.99 -2.40
CA VAL A 17 6.06 32.83 -2.42
C VAL A 17 6.23 34.06 -1.53
N VAL A 18 6.85 33.90 -0.36
CA VAL A 18 7.11 35.01 0.55
C VAL A 18 8.22 35.93 0.02
N ALA A 19 9.35 35.37 -0.43
CA ALA A 19 10.50 36.14 -0.90
C ALA A 19 10.19 36.97 -2.15
N GLU A 20 9.44 36.38 -3.09
CA GLU A 20 9.10 37.01 -4.37
C GLU A 20 7.78 37.79 -4.32
N ASN A 21 7.10 37.87 -3.15
CA ASN A 21 5.79 38.48 -2.98
C ASN A 21 4.76 37.98 -4.01
N ILE A 22 4.72 36.68 -4.28
CA ILE A 22 3.80 36.10 -5.28
C ILE A 22 2.35 36.23 -4.79
N PRO A 23 1.48 36.92 -5.53
CA PRO A 23 0.09 37.09 -5.12
C PRO A 23 -0.65 35.76 -5.16
N HIS A 24 -1.39 35.46 -4.10
CA HIS A 24 -2.21 34.25 -4.01
C HIS A 24 -3.54 34.54 -3.31
N LYS A 25 -4.59 33.81 -3.68
CA LYS A 25 -5.95 34.01 -3.14
C LYS A 25 -6.22 33.20 -1.88
N HIS A 26 -5.55 32.05 -1.74
CA HIS A 26 -5.77 31.12 -0.65
C HIS A 26 -4.50 30.97 0.17
N PRO A 27 -4.60 30.76 1.48
CA PRO A 27 -3.44 30.41 2.31
C PRO A 27 -2.73 29.16 1.77
N LEU A 28 -1.41 29.19 1.80
CA LEU A 28 -0.58 28.03 1.48
C LEU A 28 -0.14 27.35 2.77
N THR A 29 -0.13 26.04 2.79
CA THR A 29 0.21 25.25 3.97
C THR A 29 1.13 24.10 3.56
N ALA A 30 2.32 24.02 4.16
CA ALA A 30 3.14 22.81 4.10
C ALA A 30 2.60 21.81 5.13
N MET A 31 2.35 20.58 4.70
CA MET A 31 1.89 19.50 5.56
C MET A 31 2.96 18.42 5.68
N ILE A 32 3.17 17.94 6.90
CA ILE A 32 4.03 16.81 7.18
C ILE A 32 3.17 15.78 7.91
N PHE A 33 2.89 14.68 7.23
CA PHE A 33 2.07 13.60 7.78
C PHE A 33 2.92 12.67 8.65
N THR A 34 2.42 12.35 9.83
CA THR A 34 3.10 11.45 10.76
C THR A 34 2.66 10.01 10.50
N ASN A 35 3.63 9.07 10.54
CA ASN A 35 3.41 7.64 10.39
C ASN A 35 2.76 7.28 9.04
N GLU A 36 3.29 7.88 7.95
CA GLU A 36 2.86 7.57 6.59
C GLU A 36 3.15 6.10 6.27
N GLU A 37 4.37 5.63 6.51
CA GLU A 37 4.83 4.28 6.20
C GLU A 37 4.16 3.17 7.03
N GLY A 38 3.67 3.47 8.22
CA GLY A 38 3.08 2.48 9.13
C GLY A 38 4.06 1.40 9.59
N SER A 39 5.36 1.62 9.41
CA SER A 39 6.41 0.61 9.63
C SER A 39 6.59 0.18 11.08
N GLU A 40 6.18 0.99 12.04
CA GLU A 40 6.17 0.65 13.45
C GLU A 40 4.74 0.54 14.01
N PHE A 41 3.86 1.45 13.60
CA PHE A 41 2.47 1.50 14.08
C PHE A 41 1.51 1.35 12.90
N PRO A 42 0.90 0.18 12.68
CA PRO A 42 -0.09 0.03 11.62
C PRO A 42 -1.40 0.78 11.96
N PRO A 43 -2.15 1.23 10.95
CA PRO A 43 -1.88 1.14 9.52
C PRO A 43 -0.93 2.23 9.01
N CYS A 44 -0.47 2.10 7.76
CA CYS A 44 0.19 3.18 7.02
C CYS A 44 -0.77 4.35 6.77
N MET A 45 -0.23 5.52 6.38
CA MET A 45 -0.97 6.76 6.10
C MET A 45 -1.93 7.14 7.25
N MET A 46 -1.49 6.89 8.49
CA MET A 46 -2.31 7.03 9.69
C MET A 46 -2.83 8.45 9.87
N CYS A 47 -2.01 9.46 9.59
CA CYS A 47 -2.37 10.87 9.82
C CYS A 47 -3.40 11.35 8.80
N SER A 48 -3.17 11.18 7.51
CA SER A 48 -4.11 11.56 6.44
C SER A 48 -5.42 10.78 6.53
N GLY A 49 -5.34 9.48 6.82
CA GLY A 49 -6.51 8.64 7.05
C GLY A 49 -7.36 9.12 8.22
N THR A 50 -6.72 9.51 9.35
CA THR A 50 -7.43 10.10 10.49
C THR A 50 -8.02 11.47 10.16
N MET A 51 -7.33 12.27 9.36
CA MET A 51 -7.82 13.58 8.90
C MET A 51 -9.06 13.43 8.01
N ALA A 52 -9.05 12.46 7.11
CA ALA A 52 -10.14 12.20 6.17
C ALA A 52 -11.24 11.25 6.72
N HIS A 53 -11.12 10.78 7.96
CA HIS A 53 -11.98 9.74 8.56
C HIS A 53 -13.47 9.91 8.27
N ASP A 54 -14.01 11.10 8.44
CA ASP A 54 -15.46 11.36 8.31
C ASP A 54 -15.93 11.35 6.84
N TYR A 55 -15.00 11.42 5.88
CA TYR A 55 -15.23 11.44 4.43
C TYR A 55 -14.96 10.10 3.76
N MET A 56 -14.34 9.18 4.47
CA MET A 56 -14.04 7.84 3.96
C MET A 56 -15.29 6.97 3.80
N PRO A 57 -15.29 6.03 2.83
CA PRO A 57 -16.26 4.94 2.80
C PRO A 57 -16.32 4.20 4.16
N GLU A 58 -17.52 3.83 4.59
CA GLU A 58 -17.76 3.20 5.90
C GLU A 58 -16.83 2.01 6.17
N ARG A 59 -16.57 1.19 5.15
CA ARG A 59 -15.68 0.01 5.23
C ARG A 59 -14.24 0.32 5.68
N PHE A 60 -13.78 1.56 5.52
CA PHE A 60 -12.43 1.99 5.92
C PHE A 60 -12.43 2.91 7.14
N ARG A 61 -13.56 3.55 7.42
CA ARG A 61 -13.70 4.57 8.46
C ARG A 61 -13.22 4.11 9.82
N ASP A 62 -13.63 2.93 10.25
CA ASP A 62 -13.26 2.38 11.56
C ASP A 62 -11.76 2.14 11.72
N ASN A 63 -11.03 1.97 10.59
CA ASN A 63 -9.59 1.73 10.64
C ASN A 63 -8.80 2.99 11.00
N PHE A 64 -9.36 4.18 10.77
CA PHE A 64 -8.70 5.47 10.98
C PHE A 64 -9.37 6.34 12.06
N ALA A 65 -10.21 5.77 12.90
CA ALA A 65 -10.75 6.47 14.04
C ALA A 65 -9.63 6.94 14.98
N TYR A 66 -9.64 8.22 15.38
CA TYR A 66 -8.55 8.85 16.13
C TYR A 66 -8.14 8.04 17.36
N ASP A 67 -9.11 7.62 18.17
CA ASP A 67 -8.80 6.89 19.42
C ASP A 67 -8.22 5.50 19.12
N LYS A 68 -8.64 4.86 18.02
CA LYS A 68 -8.07 3.59 17.55
C LYS A 68 -6.63 3.77 17.07
N MET A 69 -6.35 4.85 16.33
CA MET A 69 -4.98 5.15 15.88
C MET A 69 -4.06 5.42 17.07
N MET A 70 -4.52 6.20 18.05
CA MET A 70 -3.74 6.46 19.25
C MET A 70 -3.48 5.21 20.10
N ALA A 71 -4.35 4.20 20.02
CA ALA A 71 -4.22 2.90 20.68
C ALA A 71 -3.49 1.84 19.84
N SER A 72 -3.03 2.17 18.62
CA SER A 72 -2.24 1.25 17.79
C SER A 72 -0.95 0.87 18.49
N HIS A 73 -0.68 -0.42 18.61
CA HIS A 73 0.53 -0.95 19.25
C HIS A 73 1.71 -1.01 18.28
N SER A 74 2.89 -0.72 18.81
CA SER A 74 4.15 -0.90 18.07
C SER A 74 4.36 -2.39 17.74
N ILE A 75 4.77 -2.67 16.51
CA ILE A 75 5.19 -4.04 16.13
C ILE A 75 6.58 -4.40 16.67
N LEU A 76 7.35 -3.41 17.13
CA LEU A 76 8.69 -3.58 17.68
C LEU A 76 8.65 -3.69 19.22
N GLU A 77 7.82 -2.88 19.87
CA GLU A 77 7.63 -2.77 21.30
C GLU A 77 6.15 -2.94 21.65
N THR A 78 5.65 -4.17 21.64
CA THR A 78 4.22 -4.50 21.68
C THR A 78 3.44 -3.89 22.86
N GLU A 79 4.10 -3.51 23.94
CA GLU A 79 3.50 -2.83 25.11
C GLU A 79 3.35 -1.32 24.91
N VAL A 80 3.96 -0.73 23.84
CA VAL A 80 3.94 0.71 23.59
C VAL A 80 2.91 1.06 22.54
N THR A 81 2.05 2.03 22.83
CA THR A 81 1.09 2.56 21.87
C THR A 81 1.63 3.76 21.11
N PHE A 82 1.05 4.02 19.92
CA PHE A 82 1.37 5.22 19.14
C PHE A 82 1.15 6.49 19.96
N GLY A 83 0.03 6.57 20.69
CA GLY A 83 -0.29 7.72 21.54
C GLY A 83 0.73 7.99 22.62
N GLU A 84 1.23 6.95 23.29
CA GLU A 84 2.29 7.06 24.31
C GLU A 84 3.62 7.50 23.70
N LYS A 85 3.98 6.96 22.53
CA LYS A 85 5.21 7.35 21.82
C LYS A 85 5.13 8.80 21.33
N LEU A 86 4.01 9.17 20.71
CA LEU A 86 3.75 10.52 20.22
C LEU A 86 3.75 11.55 21.36
N ALA A 87 3.26 11.19 22.54
CA ALA A 87 3.25 12.08 23.72
C ALA A 87 4.65 12.51 24.20
N LYS A 88 5.70 11.80 23.80
CA LYS A 88 7.11 12.16 24.11
C LYS A 88 7.63 13.30 23.22
N PHE A 89 6.88 13.69 22.20
CA PHE A 89 7.27 14.76 21.26
C PHE A 89 6.37 15.99 21.43
N PRO A 90 6.90 17.20 21.20
CA PRO A 90 6.13 18.45 21.36
C PRO A 90 5.04 18.64 20.29
N TYR A 91 4.99 17.79 19.27
CA TYR A 91 4.11 17.93 18.10
C TYR A 91 2.81 17.12 18.19
N ARG A 92 2.51 16.53 19.34
CA ARG A 92 1.28 15.73 19.50
C ARG A 92 0.02 16.49 19.11
N GLY A 93 -0.02 17.80 19.39
CA GLY A 93 -1.21 18.61 19.20
C GLY A 93 -2.38 18.19 20.11
N GLU A 94 -3.54 18.75 19.85
CA GLU A 94 -4.77 18.47 20.56
C GLU A 94 -5.83 17.96 19.58
N LYS A 95 -6.68 17.00 20.02
CA LYS A 95 -7.78 16.45 19.23
C LYS A 95 -8.73 17.54 18.69
N ALA A 96 -8.93 18.63 19.48
CA ALA A 96 -9.76 19.76 19.08
C ALA A 96 -9.21 20.55 17.88
N ASN A 97 -7.90 20.48 17.64
CA ASN A 97 -7.22 21.16 16.53
C ASN A 97 -7.07 20.29 15.28
N ARG A 98 -7.79 19.17 15.23
CA ARG A 98 -7.78 18.26 14.08
C ARG A 98 -8.13 19.00 12.81
N MET A 99 -7.32 18.79 11.79
CA MET A 99 -7.55 19.34 10.46
C MET A 99 -8.72 18.58 9.77
N SER A 100 -9.43 19.31 8.91
CA SER A 100 -10.52 18.77 8.12
C SER A 100 -10.24 19.04 6.64
N PRO A 101 -10.40 18.03 5.74
CA PRO A 101 -10.18 18.19 4.31
C PRO A 101 -10.97 19.35 3.68
N GLU A 102 -12.19 19.60 4.14
CA GLU A 102 -13.06 20.70 3.64
C GLU A 102 -12.47 22.11 3.79
N LYS A 103 -11.44 22.28 4.60
CA LYS A 103 -10.73 23.56 4.75
C LYS A 103 -9.71 23.83 3.64
N TYR A 104 -9.45 22.84 2.79
CA TYR A 104 -8.44 22.93 1.75
C TYR A 104 -9.09 22.87 0.36
N ALA A 105 -8.59 23.72 -0.55
CA ALA A 105 -9.04 23.74 -1.93
C ALA A 105 -8.39 22.65 -2.78
N ALA A 106 -7.13 22.32 -2.47
CA ALA A 106 -6.36 21.28 -3.16
C ALA A 106 -5.20 20.84 -2.27
N LEU A 107 -4.70 19.61 -2.50
CA LEU A 107 -3.44 19.09 -2.00
C LEU A 107 -2.59 18.65 -3.18
N PHE A 108 -1.31 18.99 -3.16
CA PHE A 108 -0.29 18.47 -4.07
C PHE A 108 0.77 17.76 -3.24
N GLU A 109 1.10 16.56 -3.65
CA GLU A 109 2.11 15.72 -3.01
C GLU A 109 3.19 15.39 -4.03
N THR A 110 4.42 15.85 -3.79
CA THR A 110 5.58 15.57 -4.64
C THR A 110 6.29 14.34 -4.08
N HIS A 111 6.47 13.34 -4.95
CA HIS A 111 7.05 12.06 -4.57
C HIS A 111 8.11 11.60 -5.58
N ILE A 112 9.05 10.79 -5.15
CA ILE A 112 9.94 10.05 -6.07
C ILE A 112 9.15 8.92 -6.73
N GLU A 113 9.56 8.46 -7.92
CA GLU A 113 8.85 7.38 -8.62
C GLU A 113 8.91 6.05 -7.89
N GLN A 114 9.98 5.76 -7.18
CA GLN A 114 10.30 4.45 -6.60
C GLN A 114 10.35 3.32 -7.64
N GLY A 115 10.67 3.66 -8.89
CA GLY A 115 10.73 2.74 -10.00
C GLY A 115 11.58 3.28 -11.15
N PRO A 116 11.75 2.53 -12.23
CA PRO A 116 12.67 2.86 -13.33
C PRO A 116 11.97 3.48 -14.55
N ILE A 117 10.64 3.68 -14.55
CA ILE A 117 9.89 3.98 -15.78
C ILE A 117 10.29 5.33 -16.38
N LEU A 118 10.42 6.36 -15.54
CA LEU A 118 10.83 7.69 -16.00
C LEU A 118 12.29 7.69 -16.49
N GLU A 119 13.19 6.99 -15.78
CA GLU A 119 14.59 6.85 -16.17
C GLU A 119 14.71 6.14 -17.52
N ASP A 120 14.04 5.01 -17.71
CA ASP A 120 14.03 4.23 -18.95
C ASP A 120 13.42 5.05 -20.11
N ALA A 121 12.37 5.82 -19.86
CA ALA A 121 11.74 6.70 -20.83
C ALA A 121 12.51 8.02 -21.04
N LYS A 122 13.56 8.30 -20.25
CA LYS A 122 14.33 9.56 -20.24
C LYS A 122 13.44 10.78 -20.04
N LYS A 123 12.56 10.69 -19.04
CA LYS A 123 11.64 11.75 -18.65
C LYS A 123 12.03 12.30 -17.30
N ASP A 124 11.89 13.63 -17.16
CA ASP A 124 12.21 14.32 -15.91
C ASP A 124 11.07 14.23 -14.91
N ILE A 125 9.82 14.28 -15.39
CA ILE A 125 8.61 14.40 -14.55
C ILE A 125 7.57 13.37 -14.97
N GLY A 126 7.01 12.68 -13.99
CA GLY A 126 5.78 11.89 -14.10
C GLY A 126 4.57 12.72 -13.67
N VAL A 127 3.63 12.93 -14.57
CA VAL A 127 2.34 13.52 -14.23
C VAL A 127 1.42 12.39 -13.78
N VAL A 128 1.24 12.24 -12.46
CA VAL A 128 0.52 11.12 -11.89
C VAL A 128 -0.98 11.28 -12.10
N THR A 129 -1.62 10.30 -12.73
CA THR A 129 -3.05 10.32 -13.07
C THR A 129 -3.92 9.55 -12.10
N CYS A 130 -3.37 8.50 -11.48
CA CYS A 130 -4.06 7.71 -10.45
C CYS A 130 -3.07 7.00 -9.52
N VAL A 131 -3.59 6.49 -8.42
CA VAL A 131 -2.96 5.43 -7.61
C VAL A 131 -3.63 4.12 -7.94
N LEU A 132 -2.85 3.08 -8.21
CA LEU A 132 -3.36 1.77 -8.60
C LEU A 132 -4.27 1.16 -7.52
N GLY A 133 -5.30 0.46 -7.99
CA GLY A 133 -6.04 -0.47 -7.14
C GLY A 133 -5.12 -1.57 -6.62
N GLN A 134 -5.35 -2.03 -5.40
CA GLN A 134 -4.49 -3.01 -4.72
C GLN A 134 -5.33 -4.03 -3.97
N MET A 135 -4.90 -5.28 -3.99
CA MET A 135 -5.44 -6.36 -3.16
C MET A 135 -4.29 -7.09 -2.47
N LEU A 136 -4.43 -7.30 -1.18
CA LEU A 136 -3.52 -8.13 -0.40
C LEU A 136 -4.28 -9.35 0.12
N TYR A 137 -3.86 -10.53 -0.32
CA TYR A 137 -4.40 -11.81 0.14
C TYR A 137 -3.38 -12.56 0.97
N ARG A 138 -3.89 -13.42 1.87
CA ARG A 138 -3.14 -14.49 2.53
C ARG A 138 -3.66 -15.82 1.99
N VAL A 139 -2.74 -16.67 1.56
CA VAL A 139 -3.03 -18.04 1.10
C VAL A 139 -2.40 -19.02 2.07
N LYS A 140 -3.23 -19.77 2.77
CA LYS A 140 -2.85 -20.63 3.88
C LYS A 140 -3.04 -22.09 3.52
N PHE A 141 -2.06 -22.91 3.86
CA PHE A 141 -2.10 -24.35 3.69
C PHE A 141 -1.96 -25.04 5.04
N TYR A 142 -2.86 -26.00 5.27
CA TYR A 142 -2.90 -26.80 6.49
C TYR A 142 -2.62 -28.25 6.13
N GLY A 143 -1.50 -28.75 6.62
CA GLY A 143 -1.03 -30.10 6.40
C GLY A 143 -0.93 -30.91 7.71
N PHE A 144 0.10 -31.75 7.80
CA PHE A 144 0.31 -32.63 8.95
C PHE A 144 1.81 -32.79 9.25
N ALA A 145 2.22 -32.44 10.46
CA ALA A 145 3.60 -32.55 10.90
C ALA A 145 3.97 -34.03 11.14
N ALA A 146 5.08 -34.45 10.55
CA ALA A 146 5.66 -35.78 10.77
C ALA A 146 7.17 -35.74 10.57
N HIS A 147 7.84 -36.81 10.96
CA HIS A 147 9.29 -36.95 10.82
C HIS A 147 9.70 -37.03 9.34
N ALA A 148 10.60 -36.18 8.91
CA ALA A 148 11.00 -36.05 7.51
C ALA A 148 11.63 -37.32 6.90
N GLY A 149 12.35 -38.11 7.70
CA GLY A 149 13.08 -39.28 7.24
C GLY A 149 12.28 -40.58 7.27
N THR A 150 11.29 -40.73 8.16
CA THR A 150 10.56 -41.97 8.37
C THR A 150 9.16 -42.00 7.81
N PHE A 151 8.55 -40.82 7.56
CA PHE A 151 7.18 -40.76 7.06
C PHE A 151 7.14 -40.89 5.53
N PRO A 152 6.42 -41.88 4.96
CA PRO A 152 6.44 -42.17 3.52
C PRO A 152 5.92 -41.02 2.67
N MET A 153 6.57 -40.71 1.54
CA MET A 153 6.21 -39.63 0.62
C MET A 153 4.72 -39.60 0.24
N LYS A 154 4.16 -40.77 -0.10
CA LYS A 154 2.75 -40.90 -0.58
C LYS A 154 1.69 -40.58 0.51
N LYS A 155 2.10 -40.48 1.77
CA LYS A 155 1.22 -40.22 2.92
C LYS A 155 1.40 -38.83 3.49
N ARG A 156 2.28 -38.00 2.90
CA ARG A 156 2.57 -36.66 3.38
C ARG A 156 1.45 -35.70 3.03
N HIS A 157 1.15 -34.84 3.99
CA HIS A 157 0.36 -33.63 3.81
C HIS A 157 1.32 -32.47 4.09
N ASP A 158 2.22 -32.21 3.16
CA ASP A 158 3.29 -31.24 3.30
C ASP A 158 2.79 -29.87 2.86
N ALA A 159 2.56 -28.98 3.82
CA ALA A 159 1.98 -27.67 3.57
C ALA A 159 2.90 -26.79 2.71
N PHE A 160 4.22 -26.90 2.82
CA PHE A 160 5.14 -26.15 1.97
C PHE A 160 5.13 -26.66 0.53
N TYR A 161 5.10 -27.97 0.34
CA TYR A 161 5.03 -28.55 -1.01
C TYR A 161 3.70 -28.20 -1.68
N ALA A 162 2.58 -28.26 -0.94
CA ALA A 162 1.27 -27.83 -1.42
C ALA A 162 1.28 -26.35 -1.85
N ALA A 163 1.82 -25.47 -0.98
CA ALA A 163 1.95 -24.04 -1.26
C ALA A 163 2.83 -23.73 -2.48
N SER A 164 3.94 -24.46 -2.65
CA SER A 164 4.83 -24.28 -3.80
C SER A 164 4.16 -24.63 -5.12
N GLN A 165 3.36 -25.70 -5.15
CA GLN A 165 2.57 -26.08 -6.33
C GLN A 165 1.49 -25.01 -6.64
N ALA A 166 0.79 -24.56 -5.62
CA ALA A 166 -0.24 -23.54 -5.75
C ALA A 166 0.34 -22.19 -6.20
N LEU A 167 1.51 -21.81 -5.70
CA LEU A 167 2.19 -20.58 -6.09
C LEU A 167 2.62 -20.61 -7.55
N CYS A 168 3.21 -21.71 -8.02
CA CYS A 168 3.55 -21.89 -9.44
C CYS A 168 2.29 -21.80 -10.32
N TYR A 169 1.23 -22.51 -9.95
CA TYR A 169 -0.03 -22.45 -10.65
C TYR A 169 -0.60 -21.03 -10.70
N LEU A 170 -0.59 -20.33 -9.55
CA LEU A 170 -1.10 -18.97 -9.46
C LEU A 170 -0.36 -18.03 -10.41
N HIS A 171 0.97 -18.07 -10.43
CA HIS A 171 1.79 -17.28 -11.36
C HIS A 171 1.47 -17.60 -12.81
N GLU A 172 1.41 -18.88 -13.17
CA GLU A 172 1.07 -19.32 -14.54
C GLU A 172 -0.30 -18.81 -14.99
N GLU A 173 -1.31 -18.85 -14.12
CA GLU A 173 -2.66 -18.40 -14.47
C GLU A 173 -2.76 -16.87 -14.56
N ILE A 174 -2.04 -16.14 -13.69
CA ILE A 174 -1.98 -14.69 -13.77
C ILE A 174 -1.25 -14.25 -15.05
N ASP A 175 -0.12 -14.86 -15.38
CA ASP A 175 0.66 -14.52 -16.58
C ASP A 175 -0.14 -14.77 -17.88
N LYS A 176 -1.02 -15.79 -17.90
CA LYS A 176 -1.92 -16.04 -19.04
C LYS A 176 -2.93 -14.92 -19.28
N LEU A 177 -3.17 -14.05 -18.31
CA LEU A 177 -4.04 -12.87 -18.52
C LEU A 177 -3.42 -11.88 -19.51
N GLY A 178 -2.09 -11.85 -19.64
CA GLY A 178 -1.36 -11.08 -20.66
C GLY A 178 -1.34 -9.57 -20.43
N TYR A 179 -1.48 -9.11 -19.19
CA TYR A 179 -1.37 -7.69 -18.83
C TYR A 179 0.06 -7.37 -18.40
N GLU A 180 0.77 -6.56 -19.19
CA GLU A 180 2.17 -6.21 -18.94
C GLU A 180 2.34 -5.26 -17.74
N ASP A 181 1.32 -4.50 -17.40
CA ASP A 181 1.26 -3.53 -16.30
C ASP A 181 0.66 -4.09 -15.01
N LEU A 182 0.23 -5.36 -15.01
CA LEU A 182 -0.20 -6.07 -13.81
C LEU A 182 1.02 -6.46 -12.98
N VAL A 183 1.13 -5.90 -11.76
CA VAL A 183 2.20 -6.28 -10.84
C VAL A 183 1.66 -7.10 -9.68
N TYR A 184 2.40 -8.15 -9.31
CA TYR A 184 2.05 -8.98 -8.16
C TYR A 184 3.30 -9.55 -7.48
N THR A 185 3.23 -9.70 -6.15
CA THR A 185 4.39 -10.08 -5.34
C THR A 185 3.98 -10.95 -4.16
N THR A 186 4.76 -12.00 -3.90
CA THR A 186 4.75 -12.75 -2.64
C THR A 186 5.86 -12.22 -1.75
N GLY A 187 5.52 -11.33 -0.81
CA GLY A 187 6.50 -10.60 0.01
C GLY A 187 6.68 -11.16 1.42
N GLU A 188 5.72 -11.94 1.92
CA GLU A 188 5.74 -12.48 3.27
C GLU A 188 5.37 -13.96 3.26
N VAL A 189 6.12 -14.76 4.02
CA VAL A 189 5.85 -16.19 4.21
C VAL A 189 5.97 -16.56 5.68
N VAL A 190 5.10 -17.48 6.12
CA VAL A 190 5.15 -18.10 7.44
C VAL A 190 5.13 -19.62 7.28
N ILE A 191 6.06 -20.31 7.92
CA ILE A 191 6.15 -21.76 7.90
C ILE A 191 6.22 -22.31 9.33
N HIS A 192 5.50 -23.38 9.59
CA HIS A 192 5.54 -24.05 10.89
C HIS A 192 5.70 -25.57 10.66
N PRO A 193 6.51 -26.24 11.51
CA PRO A 193 7.29 -25.74 12.65
C PRO A 193 8.65 -25.13 12.26
N CYS A 194 8.99 -25.01 10.97
CA CYS A 194 10.26 -24.46 10.49
C CYS A 194 11.49 -25.21 11.01
N VAL A 195 11.42 -26.54 10.99
CA VAL A 195 12.47 -27.46 11.45
C VAL A 195 12.83 -28.41 10.32
N ASN A 196 14.12 -28.51 9.97
CA ASN A 196 14.61 -29.28 8.81
C ASN A 196 14.31 -30.79 8.84
N THR A 197 14.00 -31.36 9.99
CA THR A 197 13.68 -32.78 10.17
C THR A 197 12.18 -33.05 10.32
N VAL A 198 11.32 -32.05 10.16
CA VAL A 198 9.85 -32.15 10.30
C VAL A 198 9.17 -31.66 9.04
N ILE A 199 8.19 -32.43 8.56
CA ILE A 199 7.30 -32.04 7.45
C ILE A 199 6.45 -30.85 7.94
N PRO A 200 6.41 -29.72 7.22
CA PRO A 200 5.59 -28.57 7.61
C PRO A 200 4.09 -28.90 7.62
N ASP A 201 3.44 -28.54 8.73
CA ASP A 201 1.98 -28.68 8.89
C ASP A 201 1.22 -27.40 8.59
N PHE A 202 1.92 -26.26 8.47
CA PHE A 202 1.34 -24.99 8.11
C PHE A 202 2.29 -24.19 7.23
N PHE A 203 1.73 -23.59 6.16
CA PHE A 203 2.42 -22.61 5.34
C PHE A 203 1.43 -21.52 4.95
N ASP A 204 1.85 -20.27 5.06
CA ASP A 204 1.05 -19.08 4.72
C ASP A 204 1.94 -18.13 3.92
N PHE A 205 1.41 -17.64 2.79
CA PHE A 205 2.08 -16.60 2.03
C PHE A 205 1.13 -15.44 1.67
N SER A 206 1.69 -14.24 1.58
CA SER A 206 0.97 -13.10 1.05
C SER A 206 1.02 -13.06 -0.47
N ILE A 207 0.01 -12.49 -1.09
CA ILE A 207 0.03 -12.06 -2.48
C ILE A 207 -0.52 -10.65 -2.58
N ASP A 208 0.34 -9.70 -2.91
CA ASP A 208 0.01 -8.31 -3.23
C ASP A 208 -0.19 -8.21 -4.73
N VAL A 209 -1.31 -7.63 -5.15
CA VAL A 209 -1.67 -7.49 -6.57
C VAL A 209 -2.11 -6.05 -6.82
N ARG A 210 -1.55 -5.41 -7.85
CA ARG A 210 -1.86 -4.01 -8.19
C ARG A 210 -2.13 -3.85 -9.67
N HIS A 211 -3.18 -3.11 -9.99
CA HIS A 211 -3.51 -2.72 -11.37
C HIS A 211 -4.46 -1.53 -11.37
N GLU A 212 -4.45 -0.73 -12.45
CA GLU A 212 -5.37 0.40 -12.63
C GLU A 212 -6.81 -0.06 -12.82
N ASP A 213 -7.03 -1.04 -13.71
CA ASP A 213 -8.36 -1.55 -14.06
C ASP A 213 -8.88 -2.54 -12.98
N PRO A 214 -10.00 -2.24 -12.30
CA PRO A 214 -10.61 -3.14 -11.33
C PRO A 214 -11.06 -4.48 -11.94
N GLU A 215 -11.35 -4.55 -13.24
CA GLU A 215 -11.72 -5.80 -13.88
C GLU A 215 -10.54 -6.77 -13.98
N VAL A 216 -9.32 -6.26 -14.13
CA VAL A 216 -8.10 -7.08 -14.09
C VAL A 216 -7.90 -7.64 -12.68
N LEU A 217 -8.08 -6.81 -11.65
CA LEU A 217 -8.05 -7.26 -10.26
C LEU A 217 -9.13 -8.33 -9.97
N ASN A 218 -10.33 -8.18 -10.54
CA ASN A 218 -11.39 -9.17 -10.42
C ASN A 218 -11.03 -10.51 -11.07
N LYS A 219 -10.32 -10.49 -12.21
CA LYS A 219 -9.82 -11.73 -12.85
C LYS A 219 -8.81 -12.44 -11.94
N VAL A 220 -7.87 -11.72 -11.35
CA VAL A 220 -6.91 -12.31 -10.40
C VAL A 220 -7.62 -12.85 -9.15
N ARG A 221 -8.63 -12.13 -8.64
CA ARG A 221 -9.47 -12.61 -7.53
C ARG A 221 -10.17 -13.93 -7.87
N ALA A 222 -10.65 -14.07 -9.09
CA ALA A 222 -11.26 -15.32 -9.53
C ALA A 222 -10.25 -16.47 -9.59
N ILE A 223 -9.03 -16.22 -10.07
CA ILE A 223 -7.95 -17.22 -10.06
C ILE A 223 -7.60 -17.63 -8.62
N LEU A 224 -7.45 -16.67 -7.71
CA LEU A 224 -7.16 -16.94 -6.29
C LEU A 224 -8.22 -17.87 -5.66
N LYS A 225 -9.49 -17.65 -5.94
CA LYS A 225 -10.57 -18.52 -5.43
C LYS A 225 -10.45 -19.96 -5.90
N THR A 226 -9.93 -20.21 -7.10
CA THR A 226 -9.75 -21.58 -7.61
C THR A 226 -8.74 -22.40 -6.80
N LEU A 227 -7.88 -21.74 -6.01
CA LEU A 227 -6.92 -22.44 -5.16
C LEU A 227 -7.61 -23.29 -4.07
N GLU A 228 -8.74 -22.83 -3.54
CA GLU A 228 -9.51 -23.57 -2.52
C GLU A 228 -10.27 -24.78 -3.09
N GLU A 229 -10.52 -24.78 -4.41
CA GLU A 229 -11.27 -25.81 -5.11
C GLU A 229 -10.39 -26.98 -5.59
N ARG A 230 -9.06 -26.80 -5.53
CA ARG A 230 -8.07 -27.76 -6.02
C ARG A 230 -7.46 -28.58 -4.90
N GLU A 231 -7.01 -29.76 -5.25
CA GLU A 231 -6.24 -30.60 -4.34
C GLU A 231 -4.73 -30.26 -4.44
N TRP A 232 -4.14 -29.95 -3.30
CA TRP A 232 -2.74 -29.58 -3.14
C TRP A 232 -2.09 -30.51 -2.10
N ASN A 233 -1.46 -31.60 -2.54
CA ASN A 233 -0.74 -32.53 -1.67
C ASN A 233 -1.52 -32.93 -0.39
N HIS A 234 -2.83 -33.18 -0.53
CA HIS A 234 -3.75 -33.52 0.55
C HIS A 234 -3.91 -32.46 1.65
N CYS A 235 -3.43 -31.24 1.42
CA CYS A 235 -3.57 -30.12 2.34
C CYS A 235 -4.83 -29.32 2.07
N LYS A 236 -5.44 -28.78 3.13
CA LYS A 236 -6.51 -27.80 3.00
C LYS A 236 -5.89 -26.46 2.61
N CYS A 237 -6.47 -25.79 1.59
CA CYS A 237 -6.15 -24.43 1.20
C CYS A 237 -7.23 -23.47 1.70
N GLU A 238 -6.83 -22.28 2.15
CA GLU A 238 -7.70 -21.19 2.55
C GLU A 238 -7.16 -19.87 1.98
N VAL A 239 -8.01 -19.10 1.30
CA VAL A 239 -7.67 -17.83 0.68
C VAL A 239 -8.41 -16.69 1.40
N VAL A 240 -7.68 -15.83 2.08
CA VAL A 240 -8.23 -14.76 2.90
C VAL A 240 -7.84 -13.41 2.33
N LEU A 241 -8.84 -12.58 2.03
CA LEU A 241 -8.59 -11.17 1.72
C LEU A 241 -8.16 -10.44 3.00
N GLY A 242 -6.93 -9.98 3.04
CA GLY A 242 -6.42 -9.18 4.15
C GLY A 242 -6.82 -7.72 4.03
N TRP A 243 -6.65 -7.16 2.82
CA TRP A 243 -6.92 -5.75 2.56
C TRP A 243 -7.12 -5.49 1.06
N ASN A 244 -7.90 -4.46 0.71
CA ASN A 244 -8.01 -3.98 -0.67
C ASN A 244 -8.30 -2.48 -0.72
N ARG A 245 -7.85 -1.87 -1.81
CA ARG A 245 -8.12 -0.49 -2.19
C ARG A 245 -8.55 -0.45 -3.65
N ASP A 246 -9.57 0.34 -3.95
CA ASP A 246 -9.94 0.64 -5.33
C ASP A 246 -8.95 1.65 -5.94
N THR A 247 -8.84 1.71 -7.25
CA THR A 247 -8.05 2.73 -7.96
C THR A 247 -8.57 4.12 -7.60
N VAL A 248 -7.66 5.02 -7.24
CA VAL A 248 -7.99 6.42 -6.94
C VAL A 248 -7.51 7.29 -8.09
N TYR A 249 -8.45 7.83 -8.87
CA TYR A 249 -8.15 8.77 -9.95
C TYR A 249 -8.10 10.20 -9.41
N TRP A 250 -7.04 10.92 -9.77
CA TRP A 250 -6.88 12.30 -9.34
C TRP A 250 -7.84 13.25 -10.08
N ASN A 251 -8.13 14.39 -9.46
CA ASN A 251 -8.91 15.44 -10.07
C ASN A 251 -8.24 15.93 -11.35
N LYS A 252 -8.93 15.77 -12.48
CA LYS A 252 -8.39 16.07 -13.82
C LYS A 252 -7.93 17.52 -13.98
N THR A 253 -8.57 18.47 -13.30
CA THR A 253 -8.17 19.89 -13.34
C THR A 253 -6.82 20.07 -12.63
N LEU A 254 -6.63 19.45 -11.46
CA LEU A 254 -5.36 19.54 -10.72
C LEU A 254 -4.22 18.85 -11.49
N VAL A 255 -4.49 17.68 -12.09
CA VAL A 255 -3.54 17.00 -12.99
C VAL A 255 -3.19 17.90 -14.19
N GLY A 256 -4.19 18.62 -14.75
CA GLY A 256 -3.98 19.60 -15.80
C GLY A 256 -3.02 20.72 -15.40
N TYR A 257 -3.17 21.27 -14.20
CA TYR A 257 -2.26 22.31 -13.68
C TYR A 257 -0.82 21.81 -13.52
N VAL A 258 -0.62 20.56 -13.07
CA VAL A 258 0.72 19.98 -13.00
C VAL A 258 1.32 19.88 -14.40
N ARG A 259 0.57 19.40 -15.38
CA ARG A 259 1.03 19.26 -16.77
C ARG A 259 1.39 20.61 -17.39
N GLU A 260 0.53 21.61 -17.25
CA GLU A 260 0.78 22.98 -17.71
C GLU A 260 2.06 23.55 -17.12
N ALA A 261 2.25 23.41 -15.81
CA ALA A 261 3.46 23.89 -15.13
C ALA A 261 4.73 23.20 -15.62
N VAL A 262 4.71 21.89 -15.85
CA VAL A 262 5.84 21.13 -16.37
C VAL A 262 6.18 21.57 -17.80
N GLU A 263 5.17 21.79 -18.64
CA GLU A 263 5.33 22.28 -20.03
C GLU A 263 5.89 23.70 -20.08
N GLU A 264 5.37 24.61 -19.24
CA GLU A 264 5.86 26.00 -19.15
C GLU A 264 7.32 26.07 -18.70
N LEU A 265 7.74 25.18 -17.82
CA LEU A 265 9.14 25.07 -17.34
C LEU A 265 10.05 24.33 -18.33
N GLY A 266 9.51 23.71 -19.36
CA GLY A 266 10.26 23.02 -20.42
C GLY A 266 10.85 21.67 -20.01
N TYR A 267 10.31 21.03 -18.94
CA TYR A 267 10.73 19.69 -18.56
C TYR A 267 10.08 18.62 -19.44
N SER A 268 10.85 17.58 -19.72
CA SER A 268 10.30 16.40 -20.38
C SER A 268 9.39 15.63 -19.41
N HIS A 269 8.22 15.20 -19.87
CA HIS A 269 7.25 14.53 -18.99
C HIS A 269 6.48 13.41 -19.69
N MET A 270 5.80 12.60 -18.92
CA MET A 270 4.80 11.64 -19.36
C MET A 270 3.74 11.43 -18.28
N ASP A 271 2.56 10.97 -18.69
CA ASP A 271 1.56 10.50 -17.73
C ASP A 271 2.03 9.16 -17.14
N ILE A 272 1.81 8.99 -15.83
CA ILE A 272 2.21 7.79 -15.10
C ILE A 272 1.16 7.46 -14.02
N ASN A 273 1.02 6.18 -13.73
CA ASN A 273 0.22 5.71 -12.60
C ASN A 273 1.14 5.44 -11.41
N SER A 274 0.71 5.81 -10.21
CA SER A 274 1.49 5.46 -9.02
C SER A 274 1.16 4.06 -8.54
N GLY A 275 2.19 3.22 -8.44
CA GLY A 275 2.11 1.92 -7.79
C GLY A 275 2.16 2.01 -6.26
N ALA A 276 2.67 3.11 -5.69
CA ALA A 276 2.74 3.35 -4.25
C ALA A 276 1.43 3.90 -3.68
N GLY A 277 1.29 3.85 -2.35
CA GLY A 277 0.25 4.58 -1.65
C GLY A 277 0.74 5.98 -1.31
N HIS A 278 -0.18 6.95 -1.20
CA HIS A 278 0.13 8.33 -0.86
C HIS A 278 -0.91 8.90 0.10
N ASP A 279 -0.51 9.85 0.94
CA ASP A 279 -1.43 10.55 1.84
C ASP A 279 -2.56 11.26 1.08
N ALA A 280 -2.27 11.79 -0.10
CA ALA A 280 -3.26 12.45 -0.97
C ALA A 280 -4.45 11.55 -1.34
N GLN A 281 -4.31 10.22 -1.36
CA GLN A 281 -5.38 9.28 -1.73
C GLN A 281 -6.59 9.32 -0.79
N TYR A 282 -6.40 9.76 0.46
CA TYR A 282 -7.49 9.88 1.44
C TYR A 282 -8.13 11.26 1.45
N ILE A 283 -7.52 12.23 0.76
CA ILE A 283 -7.95 13.63 0.74
C ILE A 283 -8.56 14.01 -0.63
N SER A 284 -8.48 13.09 -1.62
CA SER A 284 -8.98 13.27 -2.98
C SER A 284 -10.51 13.23 -3.10
#